data_d9e85878a2dfe94bf801b219d4be9dc2
#
_entry.id   d9e85878a2dfe94bf801b219d4be9dc2
#
_cell.length_a   1.000
_cell.length_b   1.000
_cell.length_c   1.000
_cell.angle_alpha   90.00
_cell.angle_beta   90.00
_cell.angle_gamma   90.00
#
_symmetry.space_group_name_H-M   'P 1'
#
loop_
_entity.id
_entity.type
_entity.pdbx_description
1 polymer ?
#
loop_
_entity_poly.entity_id
_entity_poly.type
_entity_poly.pdbx_seq_one_letter_code
_entity_poly.pdbx_strand_id
1 'polypeptide(L)'
;MQEEIKRLLSETQRSRLSERRTEPRHPFVRPVKVHFPHGPAQSAFSKDISAQGIGIVCDAAIEVGSLATLEIHSTSGASVVLRSEARWCDPYGKGWFLVGWKFLGEGLHPQP
;
A
#
# COMPACT_ATOMS: atom_id res chain seq x y z
N MET A 1 -6.19 -10.22 8.28
CA MET A 1 -6.05 -9.09 7.34
C MET A 1 -6.92 -7.90 7.70
N GLN A 2 -8.17 -8.12 8.02
CA GLN A 2 -9.12 -7.02 8.28
C GLN A 2 -8.70 -6.14 9.46
N GLU A 3 -8.18 -6.72 10.51
CA GLU A 3 -7.78 -5.95 11.69
C GLU A 3 -6.56 -5.08 11.43
N GLU A 4 -5.60 -5.59 10.64
CA GLU A 4 -4.43 -4.80 10.26
C GLU A 4 -4.84 -3.62 9.38
N ILE A 5 -5.74 -3.85 8.43
CA ILE A 5 -6.24 -2.78 7.57
C ILE A 5 -7.01 -1.76 8.40
N LYS A 6 -7.85 -2.21 9.34
CA LYS A 6 -8.56 -1.31 10.25
C LYS A 6 -7.60 -0.46 11.07
N ARG A 7 -6.50 -1.06 11.54
CA ARG A 7 -5.49 -0.31 12.30
C ARG A 7 -4.86 0.79 11.43
N LEU A 8 -4.49 0.47 10.19
CA LEU A 8 -3.95 1.46 9.28
C LEU A 8 -4.96 2.56 8.96
N LEU A 9 -6.21 2.17 8.73
CA LEU A 9 -7.27 3.14 8.44
C LEU A 9 -7.52 4.07 9.62
N SER A 10 -7.39 3.57 10.85
CA SER A 10 -7.55 4.40 12.04
C SER A 10 -6.44 5.45 12.17
N GLU A 11 -5.30 5.24 11.49
CA GLU A 11 -4.19 6.20 11.48
C GLU A 11 -4.33 7.25 10.39
N THR A 12 -5.37 7.19 9.56
CA THR A 12 -5.60 8.18 8.52
C THR A 12 -6.27 9.41 9.09
N GLN A 13 -6.09 10.54 8.40
CA GLN A 13 -6.87 11.73 8.72
C GLN A 13 -8.30 11.50 8.28
N ARG A 14 -9.24 11.77 9.18
CA ARG A 14 -10.65 11.64 8.83
C ARG A 14 -11.04 12.76 7.89
N SER A 15 -11.62 12.40 6.76
CA SER A 15 -12.26 13.38 5.89
C SER A 15 -13.60 13.76 6.49
N ARG A 16 -13.90 15.06 6.49
CA ARG A 16 -15.21 15.55 6.92
C ARG A 16 -16.25 15.42 5.84
N LEU A 17 -15.79 15.13 4.62
CA LEU A 17 -16.70 14.99 3.49
C LEU A 17 -17.23 13.57 3.48
N SER A 18 -18.55 13.44 3.43
CA SER A 18 -19.13 12.13 3.28
C SER A 18 -18.78 11.57 1.91
N GLU A 19 -18.15 10.41 1.93
CA GLU A 19 -17.81 9.70 0.73
C GLU A 19 -19.02 8.97 0.18
N ARG A 20 -19.30 9.22 -1.09
CA ARG A 20 -20.39 8.50 -1.77
C ARG A 20 -19.94 7.21 -2.43
N ARG A 21 -18.62 7.01 -2.48
CA ARG A 21 -18.05 5.78 -3.05
C ARG A 21 -18.20 4.65 -2.05
N THR A 22 -18.39 3.45 -2.58
CA THR A 22 -18.40 2.24 -1.76
C THR A 22 -17.06 1.98 -1.09
N GLU A 23 -16.00 2.57 -1.60
CA GLU A 23 -14.63 2.37 -1.14
C GLU A 23 -13.96 3.70 -0.94
N PRO A 24 -14.22 4.38 0.19
CA PRO A 24 -13.55 5.64 0.43
C PRO A 24 -12.04 5.47 0.60
N ARG A 25 -11.28 6.35 -0.04
CA ARG A 25 -9.84 6.39 0.07
C ARG A 25 -9.45 7.56 0.94
N HIS A 26 -8.46 7.33 1.80
CA HIS A 26 -8.00 8.32 2.76
C HIS A 26 -6.53 8.64 2.51
N PRO A 27 -6.12 9.92 2.63
CA PRO A 27 -4.69 10.24 2.59
C PRO A 27 -3.94 9.44 3.65
N PHE A 28 -2.83 8.84 3.24
CA PHE A 28 -2.08 7.95 4.13
C PHE A 28 -0.64 7.88 3.63
N VAL A 29 0.26 8.61 4.27
CA VAL A 29 1.66 8.68 3.84
C VAL A 29 2.54 7.97 4.87
N ARG A 30 3.09 6.82 4.48
CA ARG A 30 3.97 5.99 5.32
C ARG A 30 5.07 5.39 4.46
N PRO A 31 6.23 5.15 5.02
CA PRO A 31 7.23 4.33 4.36
C PRO A 31 6.69 2.92 4.13
N VAL A 32 6.95 2.39 2.95
CA VAL A 32 6.52 1.04 2.55
C VAL A 32 7.71 0.34 1.92
N LYS A 33 7.90 -0.93 2.25
CA LYS A 33 8.81 -1.79 1.51
C LYS A 33 8.03 -2.76 0.67
N VAL A 34 8.37 -2.82 -0.62
CA VAL A 34 7.73 -3.71 -1.57
C VAL A 34 8.65 -4.91 -1.78
N HIS A 35 8.21 -6.07 -1.34
CA HIS A 35 8.98 -7.32 -1.42
C HIS A 35 8.41 -8.16 -2.56
N PHE A 36 9.15 -8.24 -3.66
CA PHE A 36 8.81 -9.14 -4.75
C PHE A 36 9.34 -10.54 -4.45
N PRO A 37 8.84 -11.59 -5.14
CA PRO A 37 9.34 -12.94 -4.92
C PRO A 37 10.84 -13.09 -5.14
N HIS A 38 11.40 -12.27 -6.01
CA HIS A 38 12.83 -12.30 -6.35
C HIS A 38 13.40 -10.89 -6.30
N GLY A 39 14.63 -10.79 -5.85
CA GLY A 39 15.35 -9.52 -5.81
C GLY A 39 15.20 -8.79 -4.48
N PRO A 40 15.89 -7.66 -4.35
CA PRO A 40 15.85 -6.88 -3.12
C PRO A 40 14.52 -6.15 -2.96
N ALA A 41 14.17 -5.84 -1.70
CA ALA A 41 13.01 -5.03 -1.43
C ALA A 41 13.22 -3.61 -1.98
N GLN A 42 12.12 -3.03 -2.46
CA GLN A 42 12.12 -1.66 -2.95
C GLN A 42 11.49 -0.75 -1.91
N SER A 43 12.15 0.37 -1.64
CA SER A 43 11.61 1.38 -0.74
C SER A 43 10.67 2.31 -1.49
N ALA A 44 9.55 2.62 -0.86
CA ALA A 44 8.50 3.42 -1.46
C ALA A 44 7.73 4.15 -0.36
N PHE A 45 6.74 4.93 -0.77
CA PHE A 45 5.84 5.62 0.16
C PHE A 45 4.42 5.44 -0.29
N SER A 46 3.52 5.25 0.67
CA SER A 46 2.10 5.26 0.34
C SER A 46 1.61 6.69 0.12
N LYS A 47 0.51 6.82 -0.61
CA LYS A 47 -0.17 8.09 -0.86
C LYS A 47 -1.56 8.08 -0.23
N ASP A 48 -2.29 7.00 -0.41
CA ASP A 48 -3.64 6.85 0.11
C ASP A 48 -3.92 5.38 0.40
N ILE A 49 -4.97 5.13 1.18
CA ILE A 49 -5.37 3.77 1.55
C ILE A 49 -6.89 3.68 1.60
N SER A 50 -7.40 2.51 1.24
CA SER A 50 -8.80 2.13 1.43
C SER A 50 -8.87 0.76 2.09
N ALA A 51 -10.07 0.27 2.34
CA ALA A 51 -10.25 -1.06 2.93
C ALA A 51 -9.73 -2.18 2.02
N GLN A 52 -9.62 -1.96 0.70
CA GLN A 52 -9.26 -3.01 -0.24
C GLN A 52 -7.89 -2.82 -0.88
N GLY A 53 -7.28 -1.65 -0.74
CA GLY A 53 -6.02 -1.42 -1.41
C GLY A 53 -5.30 -0.16 -0.96
N ILE A 54 -4.15 0.07 -1.58
CA ILE A 54 -3.27 1.18 -1.22
C ILE A 54 -2.61 1.71 -2.49
N GLY A 55 -2.47 3.03 -2.56
CA GLY A 55 -1.69 3.70 -3.61
C GLY A 55 -0.28 3.94 -3.11
N ILE A 56 0.71 3.53 -3.89
CA ILE A 56 2.11 3.62 -3.50
C ILE A 56 2.90 4.34 -4.58
N VAL A 57 3.72 5.30 -4.16
CA VAL A 57 4.63 6.04 -5.04
C VAL A 57 5.99 5.38 -4.99
N CYS A 58 6.51 4.99 -6.15
CA CYS A 58 7.81 4.33 -6.26
C CYS A 58 8.59 4.88 -7.45
N ASP A 59 9.87 4.53 -7.52
CA ASP A 59 10.79 5.07 -8.52
C ASP A 59 10.99 4.15 -9.72
N ALA A 60 10.17 3.13 -9.85
CA ALA A 60 10.23 2.21 -10.98
C ALA A 60 8.81 1.80 -11.38
N ALA A 61 8.60 1.59 -12.67
CA ALA A 61 7.32 1.10 -13.16
C ALA A 61 7.11 -0.33 -12.69
N ILE A 62 5.87 -0.64 -12.33
CA ILE A 62 5.48 -1.98 -11.88
C ILE A 62 4.49 -2.55 -12.90
N GLU A 63 4.75 -3.76 -13.35
CA GLU A 63 3.84 -4.41 -14.29
C GLU A 63 2.53 -4.78 -13.61
N VAL A 64 1.42 -4.44 -14.24
CA VAL A 64 0.07 -4.78 -13.74
C VAL A 64 -0.05 -6.30 -13.66
N GLY A 65 -0.59 -6.77 -12.55
CA GLY A 65 -0.66 -8.20 -12.25
C GLY A 65 0.49 -8.71 -11.38
N SER A 66 1.52 -7.88 -11.15
CA SER A 66 2.63 -8.27 -10.29
C SER A 66 2.13 -8.53 -8.87
N LEU A 67 2.64 -9.60 -8.27
CA LEU A 67 2.36 -9.95 -6.87
C LEU A 67 3.54 -9.53 -6.01
N ALA A 68 3.25 -8.96 -4.86
CA ALA A 68 4.28 -8.56 -3.91
C ALA A 68 3.72 -8.59 -2.50
N THR A 69 4.61 -8.62 -1.53
CA THR A 69 4.26 -8.43 -0.13
C THR A 69 4.63 -7.00 0.24
N LEU A 70 3.65 -6.26 0.72
CA LEU A 70 3.85 -4.88 1.14
C LEU A 70 4.05 -4.84 2.64
N GLU A 71 5.17 -4.28 3.06
CA GLU A 71 5.46 -4.04 4.48
C GLU A 71 5.22 -2.57 4.74
N ILE A 72 4.13 -2.27 5.44
CA ILE A 72 3.62 -0.90 5.61
C ILE A 72 3.91 -0.45 7.02
N HIS A 73 4.64 0.66 7.16
CA HIS A 73 4.96 1.20 8.47
C HIS A 73 3.69 1.62 9.20
N SER A 74 3.58 1.23 10.46
CA SER A 74 2.46 1.58 11.32
C SER A 74 2.97 2.41 12.49
N THR A 75 2.25 3.49 12.81
CA THR A 75 2.61 4.34 13.96
C THR A 75 2.06 3.80 15.28
N SER A 76 1.14 2.84 15.22
CA SER A 76 0.47 2.30 16.41
C SER A 76 0.92 0.89 16.78
N GLY A 77 1.94 0.35 16.12
CA GLY A 77 2.40 -0.99 16.41
C GLY A 77 3.41 -1.50 15.39
N ALA A 78 3.55 -2.81 15.30
CA ALA A 78 4.43 -3.43 14.32
C ALA A 78 3.96 -3.12 12.89
N SER A 79 4.89 -3.13 11.95
CA SER A 79 4.56 -2.97 10.54
C SER A 79 3.51 -3.99 10.12
N VAL A 80 2.62 -3.55 9.22
CA VAL A 80 1.57 -4.40 8.67
C VAL A 80 2.10 -4.98 7.37
N VAL A 81 1.95 -6.29 7.20
CA VAL A 81 2.48 -7.03 6.06
C VAL A 81 1.33 -7.67 5.30
N LEU A 82 1.11 -7.24 4.06
CA LEU A 82 -0.03 -7.66 3.25
C LEU A 82 0.41 -8.10 1.87
N ARG A 83 0.00 -9.30 1.46
CA ARG A 83 0.18 -9.76 0.08
C ARG A 83 -0.77 -8.96 -0.80
N SER A 84 -0.28 -8.49 -1.93
CA SER A 84 -1.03 -7.58 -2.78
C SER A 84 -0.72 -7.81 -4.25
N GLU A 85 -1.62 -7.30 -5.08
CA GLU A 85 -1.46 -7.38 -6.54
C GLU A 85 -1.55 -5.99 -7.13
N ALA A 86 -0.61 -5.65 -8.02
CA ALA A 86 -0.64 -4.37 -8.73
C ALA A 86 -1.80 -4.37 -9.74
N ARG A 87 -2.69 -3.40 -9.62
CA ARG A 87 -3.88 -3.30 -10.46
C ARG A 87 -3.76 -2.23 -11.53
N TRP A 88 -2.98 -1.21 -11.27
CA TRP A 88 -2.68 -0.16 -12.25
C TRP A 88 -1.37 0.53 -11.87
N CYS A 89 -0.75 1.16 -12.87
CA CYS A 89 0.51 1.86 -12.69
C CYS A 89 0.51 3.07 -13.62
N ASP A 90 0.62 4.26 -13.06
CA ASP A 90 0.58 5.51 -13.81
C ASP A 90 1.83 6.35 -13.54
N PRO A 91 2.32 7.10 -14.53
CA PRO A 91 3.38 8.07 -14.27
C PRO A 91 2.94 9.09 -13.23
N TYR A 92 3.88 9.48 -12.35
CA TYR A 92 3.60 10.40 -11.25
C TYR A 92 4.75 11.40 -11.09
N GLY A 93 5.02 12.14 -12.13
CA GLY A 93 6.16 13.06 -12.19
C GLY A 93 7.42 12.38 -12.70
N LYS A 94 8.51 13.12 -12.71
CA LYS A 94 9.76 12.67 -13.33
C LYS A 94 10.36 11.49 -12.61
N GLY A 95 10.35 10.33 -13.25
CA GLY A 95 10.96 9.14 -12.70
C GLY A 95 10.16 8.47 -11.61
N TRP A 96 8.96 8.95 -11.28
CA TRP A 96 8.11 8.37 -10.26
C TRP A 96 6.86 7.76 -10.88
N PHE A 97 6.30 6.78 -10.17
CA PHE A 97 5.08 6.08 -10.59
C PHE A 97 4.16 5.92 -9.40
N LEU A 98 2.86 6.07 -9.64
CA LEU A 98 1.84 5.77 -8.67
C LEU A 98 1.23 4.42 -9.04
N VAL A 99 1.30 3.46 -8.13
CA VAL A 99 0.84 2.09 -8.36
C VAL A 99 -0.29 1.81 -7.40
N GLY A 100 -1.41 1.36 -7.94
CA GLY A 100 -2.54 0.92 -7.13
C GLY A 100 -2.44 -0.57 -6.85
N TRP A 101 -2.37 -0.92 -5.58
CA TRP A 101 -2.27 -2.30 -5.11
C TRP A 101 -3.57 -2.73 -4.45
N LYS A 102 -4.01 -3.93 -4.79
CA LYS A 102 -5.16 -4.56 -4.12
C LYS A 102 -4.65 -5.53 -3.08
N PHE A 103 -5.17 -5.43 -1.85
CA PHE A 103 -4.83 -6.37 -0.79
C PHE A 103 -5.44 -7.74 -1.08
N LEU A 104 -4.64 -8.79 -0.95
CA LEU A 104 -5.08 -10.17 -1.16
C LEU A 104 -5.19 -10.95 0.14
N GLY A 105 -4.34 -10.64 1.11
CA GLY A 105 -4.33 -11.37 2.38
C GLY A 105 -3.13 -11.00 3.22
N GLU A 106 -3.03 -11.61 4.38
CA GLU A 106 -1.88 -11.42 5.26
C GLU A 106 -0.62 -11.98 4.62
N GLY A 107 0.48 -11.26 4.78
CA GLY A 107 1.80 -11.70 4.36
C GLY A 107 2.61 -12.17 5.55
N LEU A 108 3.70 -12.87 5.25
CA LEU A 108 4.67 -13.23 6.27
C LEU A 108 5.69 -12.10 6.38
N HIS A 109 6.06 -11.76 7.63
CA HIS A 109 7.12 -10.78 7.82
C HIS A 109 8.40 -11.32 7.19
N PRO A 110 9.13 -10.48 6.41
CA PRO A 110 10.37 -10.92 5.80
C PRO A 110 11.37 -11.37 6.87
N GLN A 111 12.08 -12.44 6.56
CA GLN A 111 13.16 -12.90 7.42
C GLN A 111 14.40 -12.00 7.22
N PRO A 112 15.12 -11.70 8.28
CA PRO A 112 16.35 -10.92 8.16
C PRO A 112 17.43 -11.64 7.36
#